data_f1e2f0b7d8799d8623b23ac44f081a8a
#
_entry.id   f1e2f0b7d8799d8623b23ac44f081a8a
#
_cell.length_a   1.000
_cell.length_b   1.000
_cell.length_c   1.000
_cell.angle_alpha   90.00
_cell.angle_beta   90.00
_cell.angle_gamma   90.00
#
_symmetry.space_group_name_H-M   'P 1'
#
loop_
_entity.id
_entity.type
_entity.pdbx_description
1 polymer ?
#
loop_
_entity_poly.entity_id
_entity_poly.type
_entity_poly.pdbx_seq_one_letter_code
_entity_poly.pdbx_strand_id
1 'polypeptide(L)'
;MSPTTRGADPASARLPAIDLARLVAIVGMISAHLLPTWTTPPGSLVTAATTGFPSTLFAVLGGVGAAFAARRNLAAGRGRAAAGAQIGRGLVVAIVGVVLALVPSTIAIVLVPFGVSLMAVALLLPASTPALLAVASALAVVGPLLTAHLHTVGADGDPPPLSGALETILLTGVYPVITWIVYMIAGLLVGRAIITARRAGATAGLGARLAVVGAGVAAAASAVGTWYVAAVAGPRDAALTGEPLETVVAALGESGAGWPISTGWDAILVGAPHTGSTIDILRTTGGALLVIGLLLAVVRPSAPRDPVLRVLAAAGGASLTIYTIHVLTVIPLAIADTGRDGDAWSLLVWGLDLAIVVVIGAVLARTGRRGPFEALVHGAGRLGARIAG
;
A
#
# COMPACT_ATOMS: atom_id res chain seq x y z
N MET A 1 -33.92 -38.97 -0.22
CA MET A 1 -33.67 -37.54 -0.45
C MET A 1 -32.20 -37.26 -0.13
N SER A 2 -31.36 -37.18 -1.17
CA SER A 2 -29.92 -36.87 -0.99
C SER A 2 -29.75 -35.40 -0.64
N PRO A 3 -28.87 -35.04 0.32
CA PRO A 3 -28.62 -33.67 0.64
C PRO A 3 -27.89 -33.00 -0.53
N THR A 4 -28.55 -32.04 -1.16
CA THR A 4 -27.91 -31.14 -2.12
C THR A 4 -26.74 -30.45 -1.48
N THR A 5 -25.53 -30.85 -1.82
CA THR A 5 -24.30 -30.13 -1.52
C THR A 5 -24.45 -28.71 -2.10
N ARG A 6 -24.71 -27.72 -1.24
CA ARG A 6 -24.62 -26.31 -1.62
C ARG A 6 -23.22 -26.08 -2.18
N GLY A 7 -23.10 -26.01 -3.49
CA GLY A 7 -21.86 -25.68 -4.17
C GLY A 7 -21.27 -24.41 -3.55
N ALA A 8 -20.03 -24.48 -3.09
CA ALA A 8 -19.33 -23.31 -2.56
C ALA A 8 -19.35 -22.23 -3.63
N ASP A 9 -19.86 -21.04 -3.28
CA ASP A 9 -19.88 -19.84 -4.14
C ASP A 9 -18.47 -19.64 -4.73
N PRO A 10 -18.27 -19.79 -6.07
CA PRO A 10 -16.96 -19.68 -6.70
C PRO A 10 -16.26 -18.35 -6.37
N ALA A 11 -17.05 -17.31 -6.07
CA ALA A 11 -16.55 -16.02 -5.60
C ALA A 11 -15.98 -16.08 -4.19
N SER A 12 -16.17 -17.19 -3.43
CA SER A 12 -15.66 -17.30 -2.03
C SER A 12 -14.24 -17.84 -1.93
N ALA A 13 -13.70 -18.47 -2.97
CA ALA A 13 -12.33 -18.98 -2.98
C ALA A 13 -11.30 -17.84 -3.00
N ARG A 14 -10.15 -18.07 -2.33
CA ARG A 14 -8.99 -17.16 -2.39
C ARG A 14 -8.59 -16.95 -3.85
N LEU A 15 -8.08 -15.75 -4.17
CA LEU A 15 -7.54 -15.43 -5.48
C LEU A 15 -6.00 -15.42 -5.38
N PRO A 16 -5.32 -16.43 -5.94
CA PRO A 16 -3.85 -16.49 -5.91
C PRO A 16 -3.21 -15.24 -6.50
N ALA A 17 -3.79 -14.63 -7.52
CA ALA A 17 -3.32 -13.38 -8.11
C ALA A 17 -3.22 -12.23 -7.08
N ILE A 18 -4.20 -12.10 -6.19
CA ILE A 18 -4.19 -11.05 -5.15
C ILE A 18 -3.19 -11.38 -4.05
N ASP A 19 -3.04 -12.66 -3.69
CA ASP A 19 -2.04 -13.06 -2.71
C ASP A 19 -0.61 -12.87 -3.27
N LEU A 20 -0.39 -13.16 -4.56
CA LEU A 20 0.88 -12.84 -5.23
C LEU A 20 1.15 -11.33 -5.33
N ALA A 21 0.12 -10.51 -5.58
CA ALA A 21 0.28 -9.05 -5.55
C ALA A 21 0.72 -8.55 -4.15
N ARG A 22 0.20 -9.15 -3.07
CA ARG A 22 0.67 -8.88 -1.70
C ARG A 22 2.12 -9.32 -1.49
N LEU A 23 2.51 -10.46 -2.08
CA LEU A 23 3.91 -10.90 -2.05
C LEU A 23 4.82 -9.89 -2.74
N VAL A 24 4.45 -9.40 -3.93
CA VAL A 24 5.19 -8.34 -4.63
C VAL A 24 5.33 -7.10 -3.75
N ALA A 25 4.25 -6.67 -3.11
CA ALA A 25 4.27 -5.51 -2.21
C ALA A 25 5.20 -5.71 -1.02
N ILE A 26 5.13 -6.85 -0.31
CA ILE A 26 5.96 -7.07 0.89
C ILE A 26 7.44 -7.29 0.53
N VAL A 27 7.74 -8.02 -0.54
CA VAL A 27 9.12 -8.18 -1.02
C VAL A 27 9.69 -6.86 -1.50
N GLY A 28 8.88 -6.04 -2.18
CA GLY A 28 9.27 -4.69 -2.58
C GLY A 28 9.57 -3.78 -1.39
N MET A 29 8.77 -3.85 -0.29
CA MET A 29 9.05 -3.08 0.94
C MET A 29 10.34 -3.56 1.63
N ILE A 30 10.55 -4.87 1.76
CA ILE A 30 11.80 -5.45 2.28
C ILE A 30 12.99 -4.95 1.46
N SER A 31 12.86 -4.95 0.14
CA SER A 31 13.91 -4.47 -0.77
C SER A 31 14.16 -2.97 -0.64
N ALA A 32 13.11 -2.16 -0.47
CA ALA A 32 13.24 -0.71 -0.26
C ALA A 32 14.01 -0.34 1.01
N HIS A 33 13.92 -1.18 2.05
CA HIS A 33 14.58 -0.92 3.33
C HIS A 33 16.01 -1.45 3.41
N LEU A 34 16.37 -2.43 2.59
CA LEU A 34 17.62 -3.18 2.74
C LEU A 34 18.55 -3.12 1.52
N LEU A 35 18.02 -2.83 0.32
CA LEU A 35 18.87 -2.72 -0.85
C LEU A 35 19.51 -1.32 -0.95
N PRO A 36 20.75 -1.22 -1.42
CA PRO A 36 21.37 0.05 -1.72
C PRO A 36 20.59 0.85 -2.76
N THR A 37 20.69 2.17 -2.70
CA THR A 37 20.13 3.06 -3.71
C THR A 37 21.08 3.16 -4.89
N TRP A 38 20.73 2.54 -6.02
CA TRP A 38 21.53 2.60 -7.24
C TRP A 38 21.05 3.74 -8.15
N THR A 39 21.97 4.51 -8.67
CA THR A 39 21.70 5.64 -9.59
C THR A 39 21.88 5.26 -11.06
N THR A 40 22.60 4.17 -11.37
CA THR A 40 22.91 3.73 -12.74
C THR A 40 22.18 2.43 -13.09
N PRO A 41 21.76 2.24 -14.37
CA PRO A 41 21.17 0.99 -14.84
C PRO A 41 22.16 -0.20 -14.77
N PRO A 42 21.65 -1.43 -14.47
CA PRO A 42 20.24 -1.77 -14.26
C PRO A 42 19.72 -1.48 -12.84
N GLY A 43 20.60 -1.14 -11.90
CA GLY A 43 20.24 -0.94 -10.47
C GLY A 43 19.24 0.18 -10.25
N SER A 44 19.32 1.27 -11.00
CA SER A 44 18.35 2.38 -10.90
C SER A 44 16.91 1.95 -11.20
N LEU A 45 16.69 0.92 -12.02
CA LEU A 45 15.38 0.34 -12.25
C LEU A 45 14.83 -0.36 -11.00
N VAL A 46 15.71 -1.05 -10.25
CA VAL A 46 15.37 -1.68 -8.98
C VAL A 46 14.99 -0.60 -7.96
N THR A 47 15.82 0.43 -7.82
CA THR A 47 15.53 1.58 -6.95
C THR A 47 14.17 2.20 -7.30
N ALA A 48 13.91 2.50 -8.57
CA ALA A 48 12.63 3.07 -9.01
C ALA A 48 11.44 2.14 -8.74
N ALA A 49 11.61 0.83 -8.85
CA ALA A 49 10.56 -0.15 -8.58
C ALA A 49 10.30 -0.38 -7.09
N THR A 50 11.26 -0.08 -6.21
CA THR A 50 11.15 -0.29 -4.77
C THR A 50 10.84 1.00 -4.01
N THR A 51 11.13 2.18 -4.55
CA THR A 51 10.90 3.46 -3.88
C THR A 51 9.44 3.93 -4.03
N GLY A 52 8.71 3.98 -2.93
CA GLY A 52 7.32 4.49 -2.84
C GLY A 52 6.23 3.55 -3.35
N PHE A 53 6.49 2.80 -4.39
CA PHE A 53 5.50 1.94 -5.05
C PHE A 53 5.00 0.75 -4.19
N PRO A 54 5.84 -0.01 -3.46
CA PRO A 54 5.39 -1.20 -2.74
C PRO A 54 4.38 -0.89 -1.62
N SER A 55 4.58 0.20 -0.90
CA SER A 55 3.66 0.64 0.16
C SER A 55 2.30 1.05 -0.42
N THR A 56 2.29 1.74 -1.55
CA THR A 56 1.06 2.10 -2.28
C THR A 56 0.31 0.88 -2.79
N LEU A 57 1.02 -0.08 -3.40
CA LEU A 57 0.42 -1.36 -3.81
C LEU A 57 -0.22 -2.07 -2.62
N PHE A 58 0.44 -2.05 -1.45
CA PHE A 58 -0.10 -2.62 -0.22
C PHE A 58 -1.38 -1.90 0.23
N ALA A 59 -1.44 -0.56 0.15
CA ALA A 59 -2.63 0.22 0.47
C ALA A 59 -3.81 -0.08 -0.48
N VAL A 60 -3.57 -0.15 -1.80
CA VAL A 60 -4.59 -0.55 -2.79
C VAL A 60 -5.10 -1.97 -2.48
N LEU A 61 -4.21 -2.91 -2.17
CA LEU A 61 -4.59 -4.27 -1.79
C LEU A 61 -5.37 -4.34 -0.46
N GLY A 62 -5.16 -3.37 0.45
CA GLY A 62 -5.98 -3.17 1.64
C GLY A 62 -7.44 -2.88 1.27
N GLY A 63 -7.66 -1.97 0.33
CA GLY A 63 -8.98 -1.65 -0.20
C GLY A 63 -9.65 -2.82 -0.93
N VAL A 64 -8.89 -3.58 -1.75
CA VAL A 64 -9.38 -4.84 -2.37
C VAL A 64 -9.82 -5.83 -1.30
N GLY A 65 -9.02 -5.98 -0.24
CA GLY A 65 -9.33 -6.82 0.91
C GLY A 65 -10.61 -6.39 1.64
N ALA A 66 -10.83 -5.08 1.81
CA ALA A 66 -12.04 -4.51 2.39
C ALA A 66 -13.29 -4.85 1.57
N ALA A 67 -13.23 -4.70 0.23
CA ALA A 67 -14.32 -5.09 -0.67
C ALA A 67 -14.68 -6.57 -0.53
N PHE A 68 -13.68 -7.45 -0.52
CA PHE A 68 -13.90 -8.89 -0.39
C PHE A 68 -14.48 -9.28 0.96
N ALA A 69 -14.01 -8.64 2.02
CA ALA A 69 -14.44 -8.92 3.38
C ALA A 69 -15.87 -8.45 3.65
N ALA A 70 -16.26 -7.29 3.11
CA ALA A 70 -17.57 -6.67 3.33
C ALA A 70 -18.68 -7.33 2.49
N ARG A 71 -18.36 -7.96 1.35
CA ARG A 71 -19.33 -8.37 0.33
C ARG A 71 -20.51 -9.19 0.84
N ARG A 72 -20.27 -10.17 1.75
CA ARG A 72 -21.33 -11.05 2.26
C ARG A 72 -22.31 -10.28 3.16
N ASN A 73 -21.80 -9.41 4.02
CA ASN A 73 -22.61 -8.60 4.91
C ASN A 73 -23.41 -7.56 4.13
N LEU A 74 -22.77 -6.90 3.15
CA LEU A 74 -23.46 -5.93 2.29
C LEU A 74 -24.55 -6.59 1.43
N ALA A 75 -24.26 -7.76 0.84
CA ALA A 75 -25.26 -8.52 0.07
C ALA A 75 -26.45 -8.97 0.92
N ALA A 76 -26.27 -9.15 2.22
CA ALA A 76 -27.30 -9.50 3.19
C ALA A 76 -27.98 -8.26 3.82
N GLY A 77 -27.72 -7.05 3.34
CA GLY A 77 -28.25 -5.80 3.94
C GLY A 77 -27.65 -5.44 5.30
N ARG A 78 -26.61 -6.13 5.76
CA ARG A 78 -25.97 -5.94 7.08
C ARG A 78 -24.80 -4.97 6.99
N GLY A 79 -25.07 -3.72 6.62
CA GLY A 79 -24.04 -2.69 6.45
C GLY A 79 -23.27 -2.40 7.73
N ARG A 80 -23.94 -2.33 8.89
CA ARG A 80 -23.31 -2.10 10.20
C ARG A 80 -22.33 -3.24 10.55
N ALA A 81 -22.71 -4.50 10.33
CA ALA A 81 -21.82 -5.63 10.54
C ALA A 81 -20.61 -5.61 9.59
N ALA A 82 -20.78 -5.15 8.36
CA ALA A 82 -19.66 -4.94 7.43
C ALA A 82 -18.68 -3.88 7.95
N ALA A 83 -19.20 -2.73 8.40
CA ALA A 83 -18.40 -1.64 8.97
C ALA A 83 -17.70 -2.08 10.25
N GLY A 84 -18.41 -2.71 11.20
CA GLY A 84 -17.83 -3.22 12.44
C GLY A 84 -16.72 -4.25 12.20
N ALA A 85 -16.92 -5.15 11.22
CA ALA A 85 -15.86 -6.08 10.82
C ALA A 85 -14.61 -5.38 10.28
N GLN A 86 -14.78 -4.31 9.52
CA GLN A 86 -13.66 -3.56 8.95
C GLN A 86 -12.93 -2.74 10.01
N ILE A 87 -13.68 -2.10 10.92
CA ILE A 87 -13.12 -1.38 12.07
C ILE A 87 -12.30 -2.33 12.96
N GLY A 88 -12.84 -3.51 13.30
CA GLY A 88 -12.11 -4.49 14.11
C GLY A 88 -10.80 -4.95 13.46
N ARG A 89 -10.77 -5.11 12.13
CA ARG A 89 -9.52 -5.42 11.40
C ARG A 89 -8.53 -4.28 11.48
N GLY A 90 -8.97 -3.05 11.18
CA GLY A 90 -8.12 -1.87 11.21
C GLY A 90 -7.52 -1.62 12.59
N LEU A 91 -8.31 -1.82 13.65
CA LEU A 91 -7.87 -1.64 15.04
C LEU A 91 -6.71 -2.60 15.38
N VAL A 92 -6.82 -3.89 15.06
CA VAL A 92 -5.74 -4.86 15.33
C VAL A 92 -4.49 -4.51 14.54
N VAL A 93 -4.62 -4.10 13.28
CA VAL A 93 -3.47 -3.68 12.48
C VAL A 93 -2.80 -2.45 13.08
N ALA A 94 -3.59 -1.44 13.50
CA ALA A 94 -3.06 -0.24 14.17
C ALA A 94 -2.35 -0.58 15.49
N ILE A 95 -2.92 -1.48 16.32
CA ILE A 95 -2.29 -1.93 17.58
C ILE A 95 -0.96 -2.62 17.30
N VAL A 96 -0.91 -3.53 16.32
CA VAL A 96 0.37 -4.16 15.91
C VAL A 96 1.37 -3.10 15.46
N GLY A 97 0.92 -2.09 14.71
CA GLY A 97 1.74 -0.98 14.28
C GLY A 97 2.30 -0.16 15.46
N VAL A 98 1.47 0.15 16.46
CA VAL A 98 1.90 0.86 17.69
C VAL A 98 2.96 0.04 18.43
N VAL A 99 2.74 -1.27 18.61
CA VAL A 99 3.71 -2.15 19.28
C VAL A 99 5.04 -2.17 18.53
N LEU A 100 5.01 -2.25 17.19
CA LEU A 100 6.24 -2.22 16.38
C LEU A 100 6.92 -0.84 16.42
N ALA A 101 6.17 0.25 16.53
CA ALA A 101 6.74 1.60 16.64
C ALA A 101 7.49 1.84 17.97
N LEU A 102 7.26 1.01 18.99
CA LEU A 102 8.03 1.04 20.24
C LEU A 102 9.41 0.37 20.13
N VAL A 103 9.65 -0.34 19.04
CA VAL A 103 10.90 -1.05 18.81
C VAL A 103 11.84 -0.13 18.04
N PRO A 104 13.13 0.02 18.46
CA PRO A 104 14.12 0.80 17.71
C PRO A 104 14.29 0.22 16.30
N SER A 105 13.91 0.98 15.29
CA SER A 105 14.13 0.61 13.89
C SER A 105 14.33 1.86 13.04
N THR A 106 15.03 1.71 11.93
CA THR A 106 15.20 2.76 10.91
C THR A 106 14.01 2.84 9.96
N ILE A 107 13.02 1.96 10.12
CA ILE A 107 11.85 1.85 9.24
C ILE A 107 10.70 2.69 9.79
N ALA A 108 10.13 3.54 8.97
CA ALA A 108 8.86 4.21 9.27
C ALA A 108 7.71 3.19 9.28
N ILE A 109 7.11 2.97 10.45
CA ILE A 109 6.07 1.94 10.64
C ILE A 109 4.75 2.38 10.00
N VAL A 110 4.42 1.75 8.87
CA VAL A 110 3.23 2.06 8.06
C VAL A 110 1.92 1.50 8.65
N LEU A 111 1.98 0.54 9.58
CA LEU A 111 0.79 -0.19 10.04
C LEU A 111 -0.20 0.66 10.84
N VAL A 112 0.26 1.71 11.54
CA VAL A 112 -0.65 2.61 12.29
C VAL A 112 -1.55 3.38 11.32
N PRO A 113 -1.02 4.20 10.38
CA PRO A 113 -1.85 4.90 9.41
C PRO A 113 -2.63 3.94 8.48
N PHE A 114 -2.07 2.78 8.14
CA PHE A 114 -2.77 1.76 7.37
C PHE A 114 -4.00 1.22 8.12
N GLY A 115 -3.87 0.90 9.41
CA GLY A 115 -4.97 0.45 10.25
C GLY A 115 -6.06 1.50 10.42
N VAL A 116 -5.67 2.77 10.62
CA VAL A 116 -6.60 3.91 10.69
C VAL A 116 -7.32 4.11 9.35
N SER A 117 -6.61 4.02 8.24
CA SER A 117 -7.20 4.08 6.89
C SER A 117 -8.19 2.92 6.64
N LEU A 118 -7.88 1.70 7.11
CA LEU A 118 -8.82 0.57 7.07
C LEU A 118 -10.10 0.85 7.88
N MET A 119 -10.01 1.51 9.04
CA MET A 119 -11.18 1.91 9.82
C MET A 119 -11.98 3.00 9.08
N ALA A 120 -11.32 3.98 8.49
CA ALA A 120 -11.98 5.04 7.72
C ALA A 120 -12.73 4.49 6.49
N VAL A 121 -12.16 3.52 5.79
CA VAL A 121 -12.83 2.84 4.66
C VAL A 121 -14.13 2.16 5.08
N ALA A 122 -14.31 1.79 6.35
CA ALA A 122 -15.57 1.21 6.84
C ALA A 122 -16.78 2.10 6.54
N LEU A 123 -16.61 3.42 6.61
CA LEU A 123 -17.64 4.42 6.32
C LEU A 123 -17.98 4.49 4.82
N LEU A 124 -17.03 4.11 3.97
CA LEU A 124 -17.13 4.17 2.51
C LEU A 124 -17.65 2.87 1.89
N LEU A 125 -17.78 1.80 2.68
CA LEU A 125 -18.22 0.48 2.18
C LEU A 125 -19.60 0.52 1.50
N PRO A 126 -20.63 1.28 1.94
CA PRO A 126 -21.92 1.36 1.27
C PRO A 126 -21.95 2.39 0.13
N ALA A 127 -20.94 3.24 -0.02
CA ALA A 127 -20.95 4.35 -0.98
C ALA A 127 -21.00 3.84 -2.43
N SER A 128 -21.68 4.57 -3.30
CA SER A 128 -21.74 4.28 -4.74
C SER A 128 -20.39 4.52 -5.43
N THR A 129 -20.18 3.91 -6.59
CA THR A 129 -18.96 4.13 -7.38
C THR A 129 -18.71 5.60 -7.73
N PRO A 130 -19.72 6.39 -8.19
CA PRO A 130 -19.52 7.83 -8.43
C PRO A 130 -19.11 8.61 -7.17
N ALA A 131 -19.73 8.28 -6.03
CA ALA A 131 -19.38 8.93 -4.75
C ALA A 131 -17.93 8.61 -4.35
N LEU A 132 -17.49 7.36 -4.48
CA LEU A 132 -16.11 6.97 -4.20
C LEU A 132 -15.11 7.67 -5.13
N LEU A 133 -15.43 7.79 -6.41
CA LEU A 133 -14.58 8.52 -7.37
C LEU A 133 -14.52 10.00 -7.02
N ALA A 134 -15.65 10.64 -6.67
CA ALA A 134 -15.67 12.04 -6.27
C ALA A 134 -14.83 12.29 -5.02
N VAL A 135 -14.97 11.45 -3.98
CA VAL A 135 -14.16 11.55 -2.75
C VAL A 135 -12.68 11.34 -3.05
N ALA A 136 -12.32 10.30 -3.82
CA ALA A 136 -10.93 10.03 -4.15
C ALA A 136 -10.30 11.18 -4.96
N SER A 137 -11.02 11.73 -5.94
CA SER A 137 -10.55 12.87 -6.76
C SER A 137 -10.37 14.13 -5.90
N ALA A 138 -11.33 14.42 -5.03
CA ALA A 138 -11.24 15.58 -4.12
C ALA A 138 -10.04 15.45 -3.17
N LEU A 139 -9.86 14.29 -2.55
CA LEU A 139 -8.74 14.04 -1.64
C LEU A 139 -7.40 14.01 -2.36
N ALA A 140 -7.34 13.49 -3.59
CA ALA A 140 -6.11 13.48 -4.39
C ALA A 140 -5.62 14.88 -4.78
N VAL A 141 -6.50 15.90 -4.79
CA VAL A 141 -6.14 17.29 -5.06
C VAL A 141 -5.99 18.08 -3.77
N VAL A 142 -6.99 18.04 -2.89
CA VAL A 142 -7.00 18.82 -1.65
C VAL A 142 -5.99 18.28 -0.63
N GLY A 143 -5.78 16.97 -0.58
CA GLY A 143 -4.86 16.33 0.36
C GLY A 143 -3.44 16.90 0.28
N PRO A 144 -2.76 16.83 -0.87
CA PRO A 144 -1.40 17.37 -1.01
C PRO A 144 -1.31 18.89 -0.77
N LEU A 145 -2.31 19.65 -1.17
CA LEU A 145 -2.35 21.10 -0.90
C LEU A 145 -2.43 21.38 0.61
N LEU A 146 -3.29 20.65 1.31
CA LEU A 146 -3.46 20.77 2.75
C LEU A 146 -2.20 20.34 3.53
N THR A 147 -1.64 19.18 3.19
CA THR A 147 -0.43 18.68 3.85
C THR A 147 0.75 19.60 3.62
N ALA A 148 0.96 20.11 2.41
CA ALA A 148 1.98 21.09 2.11
C ALA A 148 1.79 22.40 2.93
N HIS A 149 0.55 22.90 3.01
CA HIS A 149 0.25 24.09 3.81
C HIS A 149 0.51 23.89 5.29
N LEU A 150 0.09 22.77 5.87
CA LEU A 150 0.32 22.47 7.29
C LEU A 150 1.81 22.38 7.64
N HIS A 151 2.63 21.84 6.74
CA HIS A 151 4.08 21.81 6.93
C HIS A 151 4.73 23.20 6.88
N THR A 152 4.17 24.15 6.14
CA THR A 152 4.70 25.53 6.11
C THR A 152 4.29 26.36 7.33
N VAL A 153 3.11 26.09 7.90
CA VAL A 153 2.57 26.88 9.05
C VAL A 153 3.00 26.26 10.40
N GLY A 154 3.23 24.94 10.45
CA GLY A 154 3.54 24.22 11.68
C GLY A 154 4.99 24.37 12.20
N ALA A 155 5.83 25.19 11.53
CA ALA A 155 7.23 25.36 11.91
C ALA A 155 7.45 26.12 13.22
N ASP A 156 6.43 26.76 13.81
CA ASP A 156 6.59 27.75 14.89
C ASP A 156 6.05 27.34 16.28
N GLY A 157 5.60 26.09 16.49
CA GLY A 157 5.12 25.70 17.83
C GLY A 157 4.87 24.21 18.00
N ASP A 158 5.31 23.63 19.13
CA ASP A 158 5.03 22.24 19.49
C ASP A 158 3.54 22.03 19.84
N PRO A 159 2.79 21.27 19.07
CA PRO A 159 1.41 20.92 19.41
C PRO A 159 1.36 20.03 20.66
N PRO A 160 0.26 20.02 21.43
CA PRO A 160 0.10 19.09 22.55
C PRO A 160 0.30 17.63 22.07
N PRO A 161 0.91 16.74 22.87
CA PRO A 161 1.38 15.42 22.43
C PRO A 161 0.32 14.57 21.73
N LEU A 162 -0.93 14.61 22.18
CA LEU A 162 -2.01 13.80 21.57
C LEU A 162 -2.52 14.42 20.27
N SER A 163 -2.67 15.74 20.20
CA SER A 163 -3.07 16.42 18.97
C SER A 163 -1.99 16.31 17.90
N GLY A 164 -0.71 16.41 18.28
CA GLY A 164 0.42 16.18 17.40
C GLY A 164 0.46 14.76 16.82
N ALA A 165 0.20 13.74 17.65
CA ALA A 165 0.13 12.35 17.17
C ALA A 165 -1.02 12.11 16.19
N LEU A 166 -2.21 12.67 16.46
CA LEU A 166 -3.34 12.56 15.55
C LEU A 166 -3.10 13.32 14.25
N GLU A 167 -2.56 14.53 14.33
CA GLU A 167 -2.19 15.31 13.16
C GLU A 167 -1.16 14.57 12.30
N THR A 168 -0.12 14.02 12.93
CA THR A 168 0.89 13.21 12.24
C THR A 168 0.28 12.01 11.53
N ILE A 169 -0.62 11.25 12.18
CA ILE A 169 -1.26 10.08 11.57
C ILE A 169 -2.19 10.51 10.44
N LEU A 170 -2.96 11.57 10.62
CA LEU A 170 -4.00 11.94 9.68
C LEU A 170 -3.48 12.78 8.51
N LEU A 171 -2.52 13.69 8.76
CA LEU A 171 -2.18 14.78 7.83
C LEU A 171 -0.70 14.95 7.54
N THR A 172 0.19 14.90 8.56
CA THR A 172 1.56 15.42 8.42
C THR A 172 2.68 14.36 8.55
N GLY A 173 2.36 13.11 8.82
CA GLY A 173 3.36 12.04 8.92
C GLY A 173 3.77 11.45 7.57
N VAL A 174 4.72 10.50 7.61
CA VAL A 174 5.26 9.82 6.40
C VAL A 174 4.18 9.10 5.57
N TYR A 175 3.10 8.66 6.21
CA TYR A 175 2.00 7.94 5.57
C TYR A 175 0.65 8.55 5.96
N PRO A 176 0.34 9.79 5.60
CA PRO A 176 -0.85 10.48 6.09
C PRO A 176 -2.13 9.80 5.59
N VAL A 177 -3.09 9.59 6.50
CA VAL A 177 -4.35 8.90 6.20
C VAL A 177 -5.12 9.60 5.07
N ILE A 178 -5.05 10.94 4.98
CA ILE A 178 -5.71 11.71 3.93
C ILE A 178 -5.28 11.26 2.51
N THR A 179 -4.01 10.93 2.33
CA THR A 179 -3.47 10.39 1.08
C THR A 179 -3.76 8.89 0.96
N TRP A 180 -3.60 8.15 2.06
CA TRP A 180 -3.71 6.70 2.06
C TRP A 180 -5.13 6.20 1.79
N ILE A 181 -6.14 6.96 2.20
CA ILE A 181 -7.53 6.62 1.91
C ILE A 181 -7.84 6.67 0.41
N VAL A 182 -7.15 7.51 -0.38
CA VAL A 182 -7.28 7.54 -1.85
C VAL A 182 -6.88 6.21 -2.46
N TYR A 183 -5.73 5.67 -2.06
CA TYR A 183 -5.27 4.34 -2.50
C TYR A 183 -6.24 3.23 -2.10
N MET A 184 -6.77 3.29 -0.88
CA MET A 184 -7.75 2.30 -0.42
C MET A 184 -9.09 2.41 -1.14
N ILE A 185 -9.53 3.61 -1.52
CA ILE A 185 -10.73 3.78 -2.37
C ILE A 185 -10.49 3.17 -3.75
N ALA A 186 -9.34 3.43 -4.38
CA ALA A 186 -8.97 2.78 -5.63
C ALA A 186 -9.02 1.25 -5.50
N GLY A 187 -8.45 0.71 -4.42
CA GLY A 187 -8.52 -0.72 -4.10
C GLY A 187 -9.93 -1.24 -3.86
N LEU A 188 -10.79 -0.48 -3.18
CA LEU A 188 -12.19 -0.83 -2.97
C LEU A 188 -12.95 -0.94 -4.30
N LEU A 189 -12.73 -0.01 -5.23
CA LEU A 189 -13.29 -0.03 -6.58
C LEU A 189 -12.79 -1.24 -7.39
N VAL A 190 -11.49 -1.48 -7.37
CA VAL A 190 -10.88 -2.67 -8.02
C VAL A 190 -11.44 -3.96 -7.43
N GLY A 191 -11.55 -4.05 -6.10
CA GLY A 191 -12.13 -5.21 -5.44
C GLY A 191 -13.57 -5.50 -5.86
N ARG A 192 -14.41 -4.45 -5.99
CA ARG A 192 -15.79 -4.56 -6.52
C ARG A 192 -15.81 -5.04 -7.98
N ALA A 193 -14.93 -4.47 -8.81
CA ALA A 193 -14.79 -4.89 -10.21
C ALA A 193 -14.38 -6.37 -10.32
N ILE A 194 -13.41 -6.82 -9.50
CA ILE A 194 -12.99 -8.22 -9.45
C ILE A 194 -14.14 -9.14 -9.02
N ILE A 195 -14.92 -8.77 -8.01
CA ILE A 195 -16.08 -9.56 -7.55
C ILE A 195 -17.09 -9.72 -8.70
N THR A 196 -17.39 -8.66 -9.44
CA THR A 196 -18.30 -8.68 -10.60
C THR A 196 -17.73 -9.53 -11.75
N ALA A 197 -16.47 -9.31 -12.12
CA ALA A 197 -15.80 -10.04 -13.19
C ALA A 197 -15.69 -11.55 -12.90
N ARG A 198 -15.47 -11.94 -11.64
CA ARG A 198 -15.48 -13.36 -11.25
C ARG A 198 -16.82 -14.05 -11.46
N ARG A 199 -17.91 -13.37 -11.13
CA ARG A 199 -19.26 -13.91 -11.36
C ARG A 199 -19.56 -14.09 -12.85
N ALA A 200 -18.98 -13.21 -13.69
CA ALA A 200 -19.13 -13.26 -15.14
C ALA A 200 -18.08 -14.13 -15.85
N GLY A 201 -17.13 -14.76 -15.12
CA GLY A 201 -16.04 -15.53 -15.75
C GLY A 201 -15.02 -14.67 -16.52
N ALA A 202 -15.02 -13.35 -16.33
CA ALA A 202 -14.27 -12.35 -17.10
C ALA A 202 -13.03 -11.80 -16.39
N THR A 203 -12.48 -12.54 -15.41
CA THR A 203 -11.37 -12.04 -14.55
C THR A 203 -10.12 -11.70 -15.34
N ALA A 204 -9.72 -12.52 -16.32
CA ALA A 204 -8.55 -12.25 -17.14
C ALA A 204 -8.73 -11.00 -18.03
N GLY A 205 -9.92 -10.82 -18.62
CA GLY A 205 -10.23 -9.62 -19.39
C GLY A 205 -10.23 -8.33 -18.55
N LEU A 206 -10.73 -8.40 -17.32
CA LEU A 206 -10.57 -7.28 -16.35
C LEU A 206 -9.10 -7.05 -16.06
N GLY A 207 -8.31 -8.12 -15.83
CA GLY A 207 -6.89 -8.03 -15.57
C GLY A 207 -6.14 -7.30 -16.68
N ALA A 208 -6.36 -7.68 -17.94
CA ALA A 208 -5.75 -7.02 -19.09
C ALA A 208 -6.10 -5.52 -19.15
N ARG A 209 -7.38 -5.16 -18.92
CA ARG A 209 -7.81 -3.76 -18.90
C ARG A 209 -7.15 -2.96 -17.79
N LEU A 210 -7.09 -3.50 -16.55
CA LEU A 210 -6.42 -2.86 -15.43
C LEU A 210 -4.92 -2.66 -15.69
N ALA A 211 -4.25 -3.64 -16.33
CA ALA A 211 -2.84 -3.54 -16.68
C ALA A 211 -2.59 -2.41 -17.69
N VAL A 212 -3.38 -2.35 -18.77
CA VAL A 212 -3.24 -1.31 -19.79
C VAL A 212 -3.56 0.08 -19.23
N VAL A 213 -4.68 0.24 -18.52
CA VAL A 213 -5.06 1.51 -17.89
C VAL A 213 -4.02 1.92 -16.85
N GLY A 214 -3.58 0.97 -16.02
CA GLY A 214 -2.57 1.23 -15.00
C GLY A 214 -1.25 1.69 -15.58
N ALA A 215 -0.76 1.01 -16.62
CA ALA A 215 0.45 1.41 -17.34
C ALA A 215 0.30 2.81 -17.95
N GLY A 216 -0.83 3.09 -18.61
CA GLY A 216 -1.10 4.40 -19.21
C GLY A 216 -1.14 5.53 -18.18
N VAL A 217 -1.83 5.33 -17.05
CA VAL A 217 -1.89 6.31 -15.95
C VAL A 217 -0.51 6.54 -15.33
N ALA A 218 0.23 5.46 -15.03
CA ALA A 218 1.58 5.59 -14.47
C ALA A 218 2.53 6.33 -15.40
N ALA A 219 2.52 5.97 -16.69
CA ALA A 219 3.37 6.61 -17.70
C ALA A 219 2.99 8.09 -17.89
N ALA A 220 1.71 8.41 -18.03
CA ALA A 220 1.24 9.79 -18.19
C ALA A 220 1.58 10.66 -16.97
N ALA A 221 1.32 10.16 -15.75
CA ALA A 221 1.66 10.87 -14.52
C ALA A 221 3.18 11.09 -14.39
N SER A 222 4.00 10.06 -14.69
CA SER A 222 5.45 10.19 -14.68
C SER A 222 5.93 11.21 -15.72
N ALA A 223 5.39 11.18 -16.94
CA ALA A 223 5.75 12.13 -17.99
C ALA A 223 5.39 13.57 -17.62
N VAL A 224 4.18 13.80 -17.08
CA VAL A 224 3.73 15.12 -16.62
C VAL A 224 4.61 15.64 -15.49
N GLY A 225 4.88 14.82 -14.45
CA GLY A 225 5.72 15.21 -13.32
C GLY A 225 7.16 15.55 -13.76
N THR A 226 7.78 14.68 -14.57
CA THR A 226 9.12 14.93 -15.11
C THR A 226 9.18 16.18 -15.96
N TRP A 227 8.22 16.36 -16.87
CA TRP A 227 8.12 17.57 -17.68
C TRP A 227 7.96 18.83 -16.82
N TYR A 228 7.08 18.78 -15.82
CA TYR A 228 6.83 19.93 -14.94
C TYR A 228 8.08 20.34 -14.16
N VAL A 229 8.79 19.37 -13.58
CA VAL A 229 10.06 19.62 -12.87
C VAL A 229 11.11 20.18 -13.83
N ALA A 230 11.29 19.59 -15.00
CA ALA A 230 12.34 20.00 -15.93
C ALA A 230 12.06 21.35 -16.61
N ALA A 231 10.80 21.65 -16.96
CA ALA A 231 10.44 22.80 -17.76
C ALA A 231 9.90 24.00 -16.96
N VAL A 232 9.40 23.77 -15.75
CA VAL A 232 8.72 24.82 -14.95
C VAL A 232 9.34 24.99 -13.57
N ALA A 233 9.23 23.99 -12.69
CA ALA A 233 9.64 24.12 -11.30
C ALA A 233 11.16 24.29 -11.16
N GLY A 234 11.95 23.43 -11.79
CA GLY A 234 13.40 23.48 -11.71
C GLY A 234 14.00 24.82 -12.18
N PRO A 235 13.69 25.30 -13.40
CA PRO A 235 14.18 26.61 -13.87
C PRO A 235 13.74 27.79 -12.98
N ARG A 236 12.48 27.77 -12.52
CA ARG A 236 11.96 28.82 -11.63
C ARG A 236 12.71 28.84 -10.30
N ASP A 237 12.86 27.67 -9.66
CA ASP A 237 13.47 27.58 -8.34
C ASP A 237 14.98 27.81 -8.41
N ALA A 238 15.67 27.40 -9.49
CA ALA A 238 17.06 27.73 -9.75
C ALA A 238 17.26 29.25 -9.89
N ALA A 239 16.35 29.94 -10.58
CA ALA A 239 16.39 31.39 -10.71
C ALA A 239 16.13 32.12 -9.37
N LEU A 240 15.30 31.54 -8.49
CA LEU A 240 14.98 32.12 -7.18
C LEU A 240 16.09 31.89 -6.14
N THR A 241 16.72 30.72 -6.17
CA THR A 241 17.74 30.32 -5.16
C THR A 241 19.17 30.68 -5.59
N GLY A 242 19.41 30.83 -6.89
CA GLY A 242 20.76 30.99 -7.46
C GLY A 242 21.54 29.66 -7.56
N GLU A 243 20.91 28.53 -7.21
CA GLU A 243 21.52 27.21 -7.28
C GLU A 243 21.57 26.67 -8.73
N PRO A 244 22.52 25.81 -9.08
CA PRO A 244 22.55 25.15 -10.37
C PRO A 244 21.25 24.39 -10.66
N LEU A 245 20.75 24.45 -11.88
CA LEU A 245 19.51 23.81 -12.31
C LEU A 245 19.51 22.30 -12.01
N GLU A 246 20.65 21.63 -12.26
CA GLU A 246 20.79 20.19 -11.99
C GLU A 246 20.63 19.83 -10.49
N THR A 247 21.14 20.68 -9.59
CA THR A 247 21.00 20.53 -8.14
C THR A 247 19.54 20.67 -7.73
N VAL A 248 18.85 21.69 -8.24
CA VAL A 248 17.43 21.94 -7.93
C VAL A 248 16.55 20.81 -8.48
N VAL A 249 16.77 20.37 -9.72
CA VAL A 249 16.02 19.26 -10.32
C VAL A 249 16.23 17.96 -9.54
N ALA A 250 17.46 17.68 -9.10
CA ALA A 250 17.76 16.54 -8.25
C ALA A 250 17.01 16.61 -6.92
N ALA A 251 17.04 17.77 -6.24
CA ALA A 251 16.33 17.98 -4.98
C ALA A 251 14.79 17.82 -5.13
N LEU A 252 14.20 18.33 -6.21
CA LEU A 252 12.77 18.15 -6.51
C LEU A 252 12.40 16.70 -6.86
N GLY A 253 13.38 15.87 -7.21
CA GLY A 253 13.22 14.43 -7.46
C GLY A 253 13.44 13.54 -6.22
N GLU A 254 13.92 14.08 -5.12
CA GLU A 254 14.17 13.32 -3.89
C GLU A 254 12.88 12.77 -3.27
N SER A 255 13.03 11.66 -2.55
CA SER A 255 11.89 11.03 -1.86
C SER A 255 11.36 11.93 -0.75
N GLY A 256 10.08 12.22 -0.79
CA GLY A 256 9.39 12.97 0.27
C GLY A 256 9.17 12.15 1.53
N ALA A 257 8.79 12.82 2.61
CA ALA A 257 8.47 12.20 3.90
C ALA A 257 6.96 12.20 4.19
N GLY A 258 6.14 12.00 3.15
CA GLY A 258 4.68 11.92 3.25
C GLY A 258 3.94 13.20 2.84
N TRP A 259 4.67 14.26 2.53
CA TRP A 259 4.13 15.52 2.04
C TRP A 259 4.88 16.03 0.81
N PRO A 260 4.24 16.88 -0.02
CA PRO A 260 4.89 17.50 -1.18
C PRO A 260 6.12 18.31 -0.77
N ILE A 261 7.18 18.20 -1.58
CA ILE A 261 8.42 18.96 -1.39
C ILE A 261 8.18 20.46 -1.65
N SER A 262 7.23 20.78 -2.55
CA SER A 262 6.88 22.13 -2.96
C SER A 262 5.56 22.57 -2.35
N THR A 263 5.35 23.89 -2.25
CA THR A 263 4.14 24.54 -1.74
C THR A 263 3.23 25.04 -2.87
N GLY A 264 2.03 25.50 -2.52
CA GLY A 264 1.08 26.02 -3.50
C GLY A 264 0.65 24.94 -4.51
N TRP A 265 0.45 25.32 -5.77
CA TRP A 265 0.03 24.41 -6.84
C TRP A 265 1.07 23.36 -7.20
N ASP A 266 2.32 23.60 -6.92
CA ASP A 266 3.40 22.63 -7.13
C ASP A 266 3.22 21.36 -6.27
N ALA A 267 2.54 21.51 -5.14
CA ALA A 267 2.21 20.38 -4.26
C ALA A 267 1.41 19.26 -4.95
N ILE A 268 0.72 19.55 -6.05
CA ILE A 268 0.00 18.55 -6.84
C ILE A 268 0.80 18.02 -8.03
N LEU A 269 1.80 18.76 -8.53
CA LEU A 269 2.49 18.51 -9.80
C LEU A 269 3.89 17.91 -9.64
N VAL A 270 4.61 18.17 -8.56
CA VAL A 270 5.93 17.59 -8.30
C VAL A 270 5.77 16.17 -7.80
N GLY A 271 6.02 15.21 -8.68
CA GLY A 271 5.71 13.78 -8.51
C GLY A 271 6.83 12.93 -7.90
N ALA A 272 7.67 13.47 -7.00
CA ALA A 272 8.71 12.69 -6.32
C ALA A 272 8.10 11.57 -5.45
N PRO A 273 8.82 10.47 -5.24
CA PRO A 273 8.33 9.34 -4.42
C PRO A 273 7.98 9.78 -2.99
N HIS A 274 6.99 9.18 -2.40
CA HIS A 274 6.52 9.44 -1.02
C HIS A 274 6.10 10.89 -0.73
N THR A 275 5.84 11.70 -1.75
CA THR A 275 5.34 13.08 -1.55
C THR A 275 3.84 13.11 -1.32
N GLY A 276 3.11 12.07 -1.70
CA GLY A 276 1.65 12.09 -1.69
C GLY A 276 1.04 13.17 -2.58
N SER A 277 1.81 13.78 -3.50
CA SER A 277 1.30 14.70 -4.52
C SER A 277 0.27 14.00 -5.43
N THR A 278 -0.56 14.75 -6.12
CA THR A 278 -1.52 14.17 -7.07
C THR A 278 -0.83 13.33 -8.14
N ILE A 279 0.30 13.81 -8.66
CA ILE A 279 1.11 13.07 -9.64
C ILE A 279 1.69 11.78 -9.02
N ASP A 280 2.21 11.81 -7.80
CA ASP A 280 2.70 10.62 -7.11
C ASP A 280 1.56 9.62 -6.84
N ILE A 281 0.39 10.08 -6.39
CA ILE A 281 -0.81 9.25 -6.20
C ILE A 281 -1.21 8.56 -7.51
N LEU A 282 -1.28 9.29 -8.62
CA LEU A 282 -1.64 8.73 -9.92
C LEU A 282 -0.59 7.75 -10.43
N ARG A 283 0.68 8.11 -10.36
CA ARG A 283 1.81 7.26 -10.78
C ARG A 283 1.81 5.93 -10.05
N THR A 284 1.75 5.97 -8.73
CA THR A 284 1.83 4.77 -7.89
C THR A 284 0.54 3.95 -7.89
N THR A 285 -0.65 4.59 -7.98
CA THR A 285 -1.92 3.88 -8.21
C THR A 285 -1.91 3.19 -9.57
N GLY A 286 -1.44 3.85 -10.63
CA GLY A 286 -1.29 3.27 -11.95
C GLY A 286 -0.39 2.03 -11.93
N GLY A 287 0.76 2.10 -11.26
CA GLY A 287 1.64 0.96 -11.04
C GLY A 287 0.96 -0.19 -10.27
N ALA A 288 0.18 0.12 -9.24
CA ALA A 288 -0.57 -0.90 -8.49
C ALA A 288 -1.63 -1.59 -9.38
N LEU A 289 -2.35 -0.82 -10.20
CA LEU A 289 -3.30 -1.38 -11.17
C LEU A 289 -2.62 -2.25 -12.21
N LEU A 290 -1.43 -1.85 -12.69
CA LEU A 290 -0.62 -2.64 -13.63
C LEU A 290 -0.26 -3.99 -13.01
N VAL A 291 0.31 -4.03 -11.81
CA VAL A 291 0.73 -5.29 -11.16
C VAL A 291 -0.48 -6.18 -10.86
N ILE A 292 -1.54 -5.63 -10.26
CA ILE A 292 -2.77 -6.38 -9.98
C ILE A 292 -3.37 -6.89 -11.29
N GLY A 293 -3.42 -6.06 -12.32
CA GLY A 293 -3.95 -6.39 -13.64
C GLY A 293 -3.19 -7.52 -14.32
N LEU A 294 -1.87 -7.46 -14.38
CA LEU A 294 -1.02 -8.51 -14.94
C LEU A 294 -1.23 -9.85 -14.23
N LEU A 295 -1.22 -9.84 -12.90
CA LEU A 295 -1.42 -11.06 -12.12
C LEU A 295 -2.82 -11.64 -12.32
N LEU A 296 -3.87 -10.82 -12.42
CA LEU A 296 -5.23 -11.28 -12.72
C LEU A 296 -5.37 -11.82 -14.15
N ALA A 297 -4.61 -11.28 -15.11
CA ALA A 297 -4.63 -11.75 -16.50
C ALA A 297 -3.94 -13.09 -16.67
N VAL A 298 -2.81 -13.32 -15.96
CA VAL A 298 -1.95 -14.48 -16.14
C VAL A 298 -2.27 -15.62 -15.16
N VAL A 299 -2.56 -15.29 -13.90
CA VAL A 299 -2.77 -16.30 -12.86
C VAL A 299 -4.22 -16.79 -12.85
N ARG A 300 -4.41 -18.08 -13.06
CA ARG A 300 -5.74 -18.69 -13.05
C ARG A 300 -6.44 -18.51 -11.70
N PRO A 301 -7.77 -18.25 -11.69
CA PRO A 301 -8.53 -18.05 -10.44
C PRO A 301 -8.63 -19.28 -9.53
N SER A 302 -8.28 -20.47 -10.04
CA SER A 302 -8.24 -21.73 -9.27
C SER A 302 -6.99 -21.83 -8.41
N ALA A 303 -7.05 -22.66 -7.37
CA ALA A 303 -5.86 -22.94 -6.53
C ALA A 303 -4.72 -23.46 -7.40
N PRO A 304 -3.48 -22.94 -7.22
CA PRO A 304 -2.34 -23.35 -8.01
C PRO A 304 -2.06 -24.85 -7.83
N ARG A 305 -1.85 -25.56 -8.94
CA ARG A 305 -1.34 -26.94 -8.92
C ARG A 305 0.18 -26.97 -8.75
N ASP A 306 0.85 -25.96 -9.25
CA ASP A 306 2.28 -25.77 -9.11
C ASP A 306 2.65 -25.55 -7.63
N PRO A 307 3.56 -26.34 -7.06
CA PRO A 307 3.96 -26.23 -5.67
C PRO A 307 4.65 -24.89 -5.35
N VAL A 308 5.46 -24.35 -6.27
CA VAL A 308 6.13 -23.06 -6.10
C VAL A 308 5.09 -21.95 -6.01
N LEU A 309 4.14 -21.90 -6.95
CA LEU A 309 3.09 -20.89 -6.96
C LEU A 309 2.20 -20.99 -5.71
N ARG A 310 1.99 -22.21 -5.16
CA ARG A 310 1.28 -22.37 -3.89
C ARG A 310 2.03 -21.77 -2.72
N VAL A 311 3.35 -22.00 -2.64
CA VAL A 311 4.21 -21.44 -1.59
C VAL A 311 4.20 -19.91 -1.66
N LEU A 312 4.40 -19.34 -2.86
CA LEU A 312 4.42 -17.90 -3.07
C LEU A 312 3.07 -17.24 -2.74
N ALA A 313 1.95 -17.84 -3.16
CA ALA A 313 0.62 -17.33 -2.82
C ALA A 313 0.33 -17.46 -1.32
N ALA A 314 0.80 -18.53 -0.65
CA ALA A 314 0.65 -18.68 0.79
C ALA A 314 1.46 -17.62 1.56
N ALA A 315 2.69 -17.31 1.13
CA ALA A 315 3.50 -16.24 1.68
C ALA A 315 2.80 -14.88 1.53
N GLY A 316 2.32 -14.52 0.34
CA GLY A 316 1.56 -13.29 0.12
C GLY A 316 0.28 -13.20 0.96
N GLY A 317 -0.35 -14.35 1.25
CA GLY A 317 -1.49 -14.44 2.16
C GLY A 317 -1.13 -14.23 3.65
N ALA A 318 0.15 -14.14 4.00
CA ALA A 318 0.69 -13.91 5.34
C ALA A 318 1.51 -12.61 5.45
N SER A 319 1.20 -11.63 4.63
CA SER A 319 1.98 -10.40 4.47
C SER A 319 2.14 -9.59 5.77
N LEU A 320 1.16 -9.55 6.66
CA LEU A 320 1.26 -8.88 7.97
C LEU A 320 2.23 -9.61 8.90
N THR A 321 2.19 -10.95 8.91
CA THR A 321 3.13 -11.77 9.68
C THR A 321 4.56 -11.56 9.17
N ILE A 322 4.76 -11.58 7.86
CA ILE A 322 6.06 -11.35 7.23
C ILE A 322 6.56 -9.93 7.53
N TYR A 323 5.72 -8.91 7.38
CA TYR A 323 6.08 -7.53 7.71
C TYR A 323 6.54 -7.38 9.16
N THR A 324 5.81 -7.97 10.10
CA THR A 324 6.18 -7.94 11.52
C THR A 324 7.55 -8.57 11.77
N ILE A 325 7.83 -9.72 11.16
CA ILE A 325 9.13 -10.38 11.28
C ILE A 325 10.22 -9.53 10.65
N HIS A 326 9.99 -8.97 9.44
CA HIS A 326 10.94 -8.10 8.75
C HIS A 326 11.35 -6.89 9.62
N VAL A 327 10.38 -6.19 10.25
CA VAL A 327 10.71 -5.08 11.16
C VAL A 327 11.61 -5.54 12.29
N LEU A 328 11.39 -6.74 12.84
CA LEU A 328 12.22 -7.30 13.91
C LEU A 328 13.62 -7.74 13.42
N THR A 329 13.75 -8.21 12.18
CA THR A 329 15.06 -8.58 11.60
C THR A 329 15.95 -7.40 11.30
N VAL A 330 15.37 -6.19 11.14
CA VAL A 330 16.12 -4.95 10.88
C VAL A 330 16.65 -4.30 12.17
N ILE A 331 16.15 -4.67 13.36
CA ILE A 331 16.61 -4.13 14.65
C ILE A 331 18.13 -4.25 14.83
N PRO A 332 18.78 -5.40 14.60
CA PRO A 332 20.22 -5.52 14.72
C PRO A 332 21.00 -4.56 13.82
N LEU A 333 20.46 -4.21 12.66
CA LEU A 333 21.06 -3.21 11.75
C LEU A 333 21.03 -1.82 12.37
N ALA A 334 19.91 -1.44 12.97
CA ALA A 334 19.76 -0.15 13.64
C ALA A 334 20.67 0.00 14.87
N ILE A 335 20.97 -1.12 15.57
CA ILE A 335 21.83 -1.13 16.76
C ILE A 335 23.32 -1.26 16.37
N ALA A 336 23.62 -1.95 15.27
CA ALA A 336 24.98 -2.29 14.82
C ALA A 336 25.62 -1.21 13.95
N ASP A 337 25.19 0.05 13.99
CA ASP A 337 25.79 1.18 13.23
C ASP A 337 27.26 1.46 13.68
N THR A 338 28.06 0.41 13.67
CA THR A 338 29.45 0.37 14.13
C THR A 338 30.43 0.19 12.95
N GLY A 339 30.26 0.94 11.85
CA GLY A 339 31.31 1.10 10.84
C GLY A 339 31.74 -0.17 10.08
N ARG A 340 30.88 -1.23 10.05
CA ARG A 340 31.04 -2.36 9.13
C ARG A 340 30.47 -1.99 7.75
N ASP A 341 30.99 -2.61 6.69
CA ASP A 341 30.50 -2.44 5.31
C ASP A 341 28.99 -2.59 5.23
N GLY A 342 28.28 -1.46 5.40
CA GLY A 342 26.81 -1.41 5.62
C GLY A 342 26.01 -2.14 4.53
N ASP A 343 26.50 -2.07 3.29
CA ASP A 343 25.83 -2.68 2.13
C ASP A 343 25.86 -4.21 2.17
N ALA A 344 27.00 -4.82 2.53
CA ALA A 344 27.13 -6.28 2.60
C ALA A 344 26.26 -6.89 3.69
N TRP A 345 26.15 -6.21 4.83
CA TRP A 345 25.29 -6.63 5.93
C TRP A 345 23.79 -6.48 5.59
N SER A 346 23.43 -5.38 4.95
CA SER A 346 22.06 -5.14 4.48
C SER A 346 21.62 -6.18 3.44
N LEU A 347 22.50 -6.56 2.51
CA LEU A 347 22.25 -7.62 1.54
C LEU A 347 22.11 -9.01 2.20
N LEU A 348 22.89 -9.30 3.25
CA LEU A 348 22.75 -10.54 4.00
C LEU A 348 21.37 -10.61 4.69
N VAL A 349 20.93 -9.53 5.37
CA VAL A 349 19.61 -9.47 6.02
C VAL A 349 18.51 -9.53 4.98
N TRP A 350 18.66 -8.89 3.83
CA TRP A 350 17.73 -9.01 2.72
C TRP A 350 17.57 -10.46 2.24
N GLY A 351 18.69 -11.17 2.06
CA GLY A 351 18.66 -12.59 1.68
C GLY A 351 18.00 -13.46 2.75
N LEU A 352 18.26 -13.19 4.04
CA LEU A 352 17.62 -13.87 5.17
C LEU A 352 16.11 -13.64 5.18
N ASP A 353 15.65 -12.40 4.99
CA ASP A 353 14.23 -12.07 4.94
C ASP A 353 13.52 -12.78 3.78
N LEU A 354 14.14 -12.84 2.61
CA LEU A 354 13.58 -13.61 1.48
C LEU A 354 13.51 -15.11 1.80
N ALA A 355 14.51 -15.68 2.48
CA ALA A 355 14.45 -17.06 2.94
C ALA A 355 13.30 -17.28 3.95
N ILE A 356 13.12 -16.35 4.89
CA ILE A 356 12.00 -16.37 5.85
C ILE A 356 10.65 -16.32 5.11
N VAL A 357 10.49 -15.46 4.11
CA VAL A 357 9.28 -15.39 3.25
C VAL A 357 8.97 -16.75 2.63
N VAL A 358 9.97 -17.42 2.06
CA VAL A 358 9.81 -18.74 1.43
C VAL A 358 9.46 -19.80 2.47
N VAL A 359 10.13 -19.82 3.62
CA VAL A 359 9.87 -20.79 4.72
C VAL A 359 8.45 -20.62 5.26
N ILE A 360 8.01 -19.39 5.55
CA ILE A 360 6.64 -19.10 5.99
C ILE A 360 5.63 -19.59 4.94
N GLY A 361 5.86 -19.24 3.68
CA GLY A 361 5.03 -19.69 2.58
C GLY A 361 4.95 -21.22 2.49
N ALA A 362 6.07 -21.92 2.60
CA ALA A 362 6.11 -23.39 2.56
C ALA A 362 5.36 -24.04 3.73
N VAL A 363 5.53 -23.52 4.94
CA VAL A 363 4.81 -24.00 6.13
C VAL A 363 3.31 -23.80 5.98
N LEU A 364 2.89 -22.61 5.56
CA LEU A 364 1.48 -22.28 5.40
C LEU A 364 0.83 -23.02 4.22
N ALA A 365 1.56 -23.23 3.13
CA ALA A 365 1.10 -24.03 1.99
C ALA A 365 0.88 -25.52 2.35
N ARG A 366 1.71 -26.07 3.25
CA ARG A 366 1.59 -27.48 3.75
C ARG A 366 0.49 -27.62 4.80
N THR A 367 0.37 -26.66 5.71
CA THR A 367 -0.57 -26.75 6.84
C THR A 367 -1.98 -26.26 6.51
N GLY A 368 -2.15 -25.48 5.44
CA GLY A 368 -3.42 -24.82 5.10
C GLY A 368 -3.84 -23.73 6.11
N ARG A 369 -2.96 -23.37 7.06
CA ARG A 369 -3.25 -22.39 8.11
C ARG A 369 -3.06 -20.96 7.59
N ARG A 370 -3.55 -20.00 8.35
CA ARG A 370 -3.27 -18.57 8.18
C ARG A 370 -2.03 -18.20 8.99
N GLY A 371 -1.35 -17.14 8.58
CA GLY A 371 -0.36 -16.50 9.42
C GLY A 371 -0.97 -16.07 10.77
N PRO A 372 -0.19 -16.03 11.86
CA PRO A 372 -0.71 -15.72 13.19
C PRO A 372 -1.37 -14.34 13.26
N PHE A 373 -0.77 -13.32 12.69
CA PHE A 373 -1.36 -11.97 12.69
C PHE A 373 -2.59 -11.86 11.77
N GLU A 374 -2.62 -12.58 10.65
CA GLU A 374 -3.79 -12.69 9.80
C GLU A 374 -4.95 -13.39 10.50
N ALA A 375 -4.65 -14.37 11.37
CA ALA A 375 -5.66 -15.04 12.19
C ALA A 375 -6.26 -14.09 13.23
N LEU A 376 -5.44 -13.25 13.88
CA LEU A 376 -5.88 -12.22 14.82
C LEU A 376 -6.79 -11.18 14.11
N VAL A 377 -6.35 -10.63 12.98
CA VAL A 377 -7.12 -9.68 12.18
C VAL A 377 -8.46 -10.28 11.73
N HIS A 378 -8.46 -11.56 11.34
CA HIS A 378 -9.69 -12.26 10.98
C HIS A 378 -10.63 -12.43 12.19
N GLY A 379 -10.10 -12.78 13.34
CA GLY A 379 -10.84 -12.92 14.60
C GLY A 379 -11.50 -11.61 15.02
N ALA A 380 -10.73 -10.52 15.02
CA ALA A 380 -11.21 -9.17 15.32
C ALA A 380 -12.31 -8.71 14.34
N GLY A 381 -12.16 -9.01 13.06
CA GLY A 381 -13.22 -8.71 12.09
C GLY A 381 -14.52 -9.48 12.37
N ARG A 382 -14.46 -10.73 12.83
CA ARG A 382 -15.66 -11.48 13.23
C ARG A 382 -16.31 -10.90 14.48
N LEU A 383 -15.49 -10.52 15.45
CA LEU A 383 -15.97 -9.89 16.69
C LEU A 383 -16.63 -8.54 16.39
N GLY A 384 -15.99 -7.68 15.63
CA GLY A 384 -16.56 -6.38 15.22
C GLY A 384 -17.88 -6.51 14.46
N ALA A 385 -17.99 -7.53 13.57
CA ALA A 385 -19.26 -7.81 12.89
C ALA A 385 -20.38 -8.23 13.85
N ARG A 386 -20.07 -8.97 14.91
CA ARG A 386 -21.06 -9.40 15.94
C ARG A 386 -21.50 -8.25 16.83
N ILE A 387 -20.58 -7.37 17.21
CA ILE A 387 -20.88 -6.23 18.07
C ILE A 387 -21.75 -5.17 17.34
N ALA A 388 -21.53 -4.99 16.05
CA ALA A 388 -22.19 -3.94 15.26
C ALA A 388 -23.48 -4.42 14.56
N GLY A 389 -23.72 -5.71 14.47
CA GLY A 389 -24.89 -6.31 13.80
C GLY A 389 -25.80 -7.00 14.71
#